data_ef9da727d1536c401b27aae36d93fe2a
#
_entry.id   ef9da727d1536c401b27aae36d93fe2a
#
_cell.length_a   1.000
_cell.length_b   1.000
_cell.length_c   1.000
_cell.angle_alpha   90.00
_cell.angle_beta   90.00
_cell.angle_gamma   90.00
#
_symmetry.space_group_name_H-M   'P 1'
#
loop_
_entity.id
_entity.type
_entity.pdbx_description
1 polymer ?
#
loop_
_entity_poly.entity_id
_entity_poly.type
_entity_poly.pdbx_seq_one_letter_code
_entity_poly.pdbx_strand_id
1 'polypeptide(L)'
;MPDNCGLPDPTTGEIVLPPAMNLSSEHLAQYGCYLIDDTQIQFLWVGSQAVPQLVQDVFGMPGVEHIRVGKTTLPHLEGPGSEFNERVRAVIEKSRDHKPKKVGSITVPHLYVVRGDGEPSLRLWAQTMLVEDRTDQAVSLRQFLGQLKEKVFFLSIHPNLQGYSRSPVYCYRSTIHRYHGNITID
;
A
#
# COMPACT_ATOMS: atom_id res chain seq x y z
N MET A 1 9.87 -9.55 -5.25
CA MET A 1 9.11 -8.80 -6.25
C MET A 1 9.04 -9.68 -7.48
N PRO A 2 7.93 -9.84 -8.19
CA PRO A 2 7.94 -10.55 -9.46
C PRO A 2 8.99 -9.96 -10.41
N ASP A 3 9.60 -10.79 -11.22
CA ASP A 3 10.80 -10.41 -11.99
C ASP A 3 10.59 -9.22 -12.94
N ASN A 4 9.36 -9.02 -13.40
CA ASN A 4 8.99 -7.93 -14.31
C ASN A 4 8.37 -6.70 -13.66
N CYS A 5 8.11 -6.69 -12.34
CA CYS A 5 7.52 -5.53 -11.67
C CYS A 5 8.43 -4.31 -11.71
N GLY A 6 7.83 -3.15 -12.00
CA GLY A 6 8.55 -1.90 -12.16
C GLY A 6 9.27 -1.75 -13.50
N LEU A 7 9.14 -2.74 -14.40
CA LEU A 7 9.63 -2.68 -15.78
C LEU A 7 8.45 -2.43 -16.73
N PRO A 8 8.70 -1.84 -17.91
CA PRO A 8 7.68 -1.72 -18.94
C PRO A 8 7.28 -3.10 -19.49
N ASP A 9 5.99 -3.33 -19.60
CA ASP A 9 5.46 -4.51 -20.29
C ASP A 9 5.86 -4.46 -21.78
N PRO A 10 6.44 -5.53 -22.33
CA PRO A 10 6.93 -5.53 -23.71
C PRO A 10 5.82 -5.34 -24.76
N THR A 11 4.56 -5.59 -24.38
CA THR A 11 3.41 -5.50 -25.30
C THR A 11 2.73 -4.13 -25.23
N THR A 12 2.56 -3.59 -24.02
CA THR A 12 1.82 -2.36 -23.80
C THR A 12 2.71 -1.14 -23.54
N GLY A 13 3.97 -1.35 -23.19
CA GLY A 13 4.90 -0.30 -22.74
C GLY A 13 4.57 0.27 -21.34
N GLU A 14 3.53 -0.22 -20.69
CA GLU A 14 3.15 0.26 -19.37
C GLU A 14 3.97 -0.39 -18.26
N ILE A 15 4.26 0.36 -17.19
CA ILE A 15 4.97 -0.19 -16.02
C ILE A 15 4.10 -1.25 -15.33
N VAL A 16 4.66 -2.44 -15.16
CA VAL A 16 4.00 -3.55 -14.48
C VAL A 16 3.96 -3.29 -12.98
N LEU A 17 2.76 -3.24 -12.42
CA LEU A 17 2.57 -3.11 -10.98
C LEU A 17 2.63 -4.48 -10.29
N PRO A 18 3.14 -4.55 -9.05
CA PRO A 18 3.02 -5.77 -8.24
C PRO A 18 1.55 -6.09 -7.97
N PRO A 19 1.21 -7.37 -7.74
CA PRO A 19 -0.16 -7.75 -7.42
C PRO A 19 -0.64 -7.05 -6.15
N ALA A 20 -1.88 -6.55 -6.20
CA ALA A 20 -2.52 -5.96 -5.05
C ALA A 20 -2.77 -7.01 -3.96
N MET A 21 -2.63 -6.60 -2.70
CA MET A 21 -2.90 -7.41 -1.52
C MET A 21 -4.09 -6.87 -0.76
N ASN A 22 -4.68 -7.69 0.09
CA ASN A 22 -5.71 -7.25 1.00
C ASN A 22 -5.18 -6.20 1.98
N LEU A 23 -6.06 -5.27 2.39
CA LEU A 23 -5.72 -4.15 3.26
C LEU A 23 -5.74 -4.57 4.73
N SER A 24 -4.87 -5.53 5.09
CA SER A 24 -4.70 -6.02 6.45
C SER A 24 -3.24 -5.96 6.89
N SER A 25 -3.00 -5.59 8.14
CA SER A 25 -1.67 -5.57 8.75
C SER A 25 -1.03 -6.96 8.84
N GLU A 26 -1.81 -8.03 8.76
CA GLU A 26 -1.32 -9.40 8.70
C GLU A 26 -0.36 -9.63 7.53
N HIS A 27 -0.50 -8.84 6.47
CA HIS A 27 0.35 -8.92 5.29
C HIS A 27 1.65 -8.08 5.40
N LEU A 28 1.76 -7.22 6.41
CA LEU A 28 2.94 -6.38 6.63
C LEU A 28 4.03 -7.16 7.37
N ALA A 29 4.68 -8.09 6.68
CA ALA A 29 5.76 -8.89 7.26
C ALA A 29 6.95 -8.02 7.67
N GLN A 30 7.64 -8.41 8.74
CA GLN A 30 8.77 -7.67 9.31
C GLN A 30 9.96 -7.51 8.37
N TYR A 31 10.09 -8.39 7.38
CA TYR A 31 11.21 -8.41 6.42
C TYR A 31 10.91 -7.69 5.11
N GLY A 32 9.67 -7.23 4.91
CA GLY A 32 9.19 -6.71 3.64
C GLY A 32 9.19 -5.19 3.54
N CYS A 33 8.99 -4.73 2.31
CA CYS A 33 8.68 -3.34 1.99
C CYS A 33 7.35 -3.31 1.21
N TYR A 34 6.44 -2.41 1.59
CA TYR A 34 5.07 -2.36 1.06
C TYR A 34 4.67 -0.95 0.69
N LEU A 35 4.03 -0.78 -0.45
CA LEU A 35 3.40 0.47 -0.83
C LEU A 35 1.92 0.40 -0.47
N ILE A 36 1.48 1.25 0.47
CA ILE A 36 0.09 1.48 0.83
C ILE A 36 -0.34 2.76 0.14
N ASP A 37 -1.35 2.68 -0.70
CA ASP A 37 -1.79 3.78 -1.54
C ASP A 37 -3.30 4.01 -1.38
N ASP A 38 -3.68 5.21 -0.91
CA ASP A 38 -5.07 5.61 -0.68
C ASP A 38 -5.52 6.70 -1.65
N THR A 39 -4.91 6.84 -2.80
CA THR A 39 -5.22 7.85 -3.82
C THR A 39 -4.82 9.30 -3.48
N GLN A 40 -4.66 9.67 -2.24
CA GLN A 40 -4.25 11.02 -1.81
C GLN A 40 -2.85 11.01 -1.22
N ILE A 41 -2.49 9.93 -0.55
CA ILE A 41 -1.24 9.74 0.18
C ILE A 41 -0.70 8.36 -0.16
N GLN A 42 0.61 8.25 -0.19
CA GLN A 42 1.31 6.99 -0.34
C GLN A 42 2.21 6.77 0.87
N PHE A 43 2.14 5.58 1.46
CA PHE A 43 3.06 5.14 2.50
C PHE A 43 3.94 4.02 1.98
N LEU A 44 5.25 4.20 2.06
CA LEU A 44 6.22 3.13 1.86
C LEU A 44 6.57 2.56 3.24
N TRP A 45 5.91 1.46 3.57
CA TRP A 45 6.12 0.75 4.83
C TRP A 45 7.33 -0.16 4.71
N VAL A 46 8.30 0.02 5.60
CA VAL A 46 9.51 -0.80 5.71
C VAL A 46 9.44 -1.60 6.99
N GLY A 47 9.49 -2.92 6.88
CA GLY A 47 9.48 -3.81 8.04
C GLY A 47 10.70 -3.59 8.93
N SER A 48 10.53 -3.80 10.23
CA SER A 48 11.58 -3.58 11.25
C SER A 48 12.83 -4.45 11.07
N GLN A 49 12.70 -5.55 10.35
CA GLN A 49 13.77 -6.51 10.05
C GLN A 49 13.99 -6.64 8.53
N ALA A 50 13.73 -5.58 7.79
CA ALA A 50 14.02 -5.57 6.35
C ALA A 50 15.50 -5.85 6.12
N VAL A 51 15.79 -6.73 5.16
CA VAL A 51 17.17 -7.14 4.89
C VAL A 51 18.01 -5.94 4.45
N PRO A 52 19.29 -5.84 4.90
CA PRO A 52 20.16 -4.71 4.58
C PRO A 52 20.29 -4.45 3.06
N GLN A 53 20.32 -5.51 2.25
CA GLN A 53 20.37 -5.39 0.80
C GLN A 53 19.16 -4.65 0.24
N LEU A 54 17.93 -4.96 0.71
CA LEU A 54 16.72 -4.25 0.28
C LEU A 54 16.80 -2.75 0.65
N VAL A 55 17.31 -2.45 1.84
CA VAL A 55 17.47 -1.07 2.30
C VAL A 55 18.51 -0.32 1.46
N GLN A 56 19.62 -0.98 1.16
CA GLN A 56 20.66 -0.44 0.29
C GLN A 56 20.13 -0.17 -1.11
N ASP A 57 19.39 -1.12 -1.71
CA ASP A 57 18.90 -1.04 -3.08
C ASP A 57 17.76 -0.03 -3.23
N VAL A 58 16.96 0.23 -2.18
CA VAL A 58 15.84 1.18 -2.24
C VAL A 58 16.24 2.58 -1.78
N PHE A 59 17.02 2.68 -0.71
CA PHE A 59 17.31 3.95 -0.03
C PHE A 59 18.78 4.37 -0.10
N GLY A 60 19.68 3.49 -0.53
CA GLY A 60 21.12 3.73 -0.49
C GLY A 60 21.70 3.74 0.93
N MET A 61 20.99 3.15 1.90
CA MET A 61 21.36 3.17 3.32
C MET A 61 21.82 1.78 3.78
N PRO A 62 22.77 1.71 4.76
CA PRO A 62 23.35 0.44 5.21
C PRO A 62 22.39 -0.40 6.06
N GLY A 63 21.34 0.17 6.62
CA GLY A 63 20.39 -0.52 7.49
C GLY A 63 19.12 0.28 7.74
N VAL A 64 18.10 -0.41 8.25
CA VAL A 64 16.76 0.15 8.49
C VAL A 64 16.78 1.35 9.43
N GLU A 65 17.69 1.33 10.43
CA GLU A 65 17.85 2.39 11.42
C GLU A 65 18.28 3.74 10.82
N HIS A 66 18.90 3.73 9.64
CA HIS A 66 19.37 4.92 8.94
C HIS A 66 18.31 5.52 8.01
N ILE A 67 17.19 4.81 7.79
CA ILE A 67 16.14 5.29 6.90
C ILE A 67 15.46 6.51 7.51
N ARG A 68 15.43 7.60 6.74
CA ARG A 68 14.69 8.80 7.12
C ARG A 68 13.19 8.56 6.99
N VAL A 69 12.47 8.64 8.10
CA VAL A 69 11.00 8.49 8.18
C VAL A 69 10.28 9.80 7.93
N GLY A 70 9.00 9.71 7.56
CA GLY A 70 8.14 10.87 7.29
C GLY A 70 8.02 11.20 5.80
N LYS A 71 7.56 12.41 5.52
CA LYS A 71 7.38 12.90 4.15
C LYS A 71 8.72 13.00 3.43
N THR A 72 8.87 12.29 2.31
CA THR A 72 10.11 12.26 1.56
C THR A 72 9.89 11.87 0.10
N THR A 73 10.95 11.96 -0.68
CA THR A 73 11.07 11.38 -2.01
C THR A 73 12.19 10.34 -1.97
N LEU A 74 12.05 9.23 -2.69
CA LEU A 74 13.13 8.27 -2.80
C LEU A 74 14.32 8.91 -3.53
N PRO A 75 15.55 8.67 -3.06
CA PRO A 75 16.75 9.16 -3.73
C PRO A 75 16.91 8.51 -5.10
N HIS A 76 17.57 9.19 -6.01
CA HIS A 76 18.15 8.57 -7.20
C HIS A 76 19.45 7.93 -6.79
N LEU A 77 19.57 6.62 -6.96
CA LEU A 77 20.81 5.89 -6.71
C LEU A 77 21.57 5.71 -8.02
N GLU A 78 22.89 5.76 -7.94
CA GLU A 78 23.79 5.48 -9.05
C GLU A 78 24.63 4.24 -8.69
N GLY A 79 24.97 3.44 -9.70
CA GLY A 79 25.82 2.26 -9.53
C GLY A 79 25.03 0.97 -9.26
N PRO A 80 25.69 -0.04 -8.66
CA PRO A 80 25.07 -1.35 -8.38
C PRO A 80 23.84 -1.19 -7.48
N GLY A 81 22.71 -1.80 -7.86
CA GLY A 81 21.43 -1.69 -7.13
C GLY A 81 20.53 -0.53 -7.58
N SER A 82 21.02 0.41 -8.40
CA SER A 82 20.20 1.53 -8.94
C SER A 82 18.99 1.03 -9.73
N GLU A 83 19.11 -0.06 -10.46
CA GLU A 83 18.01 -0.66 -11.23
C GLU A 83 16.80 -0.99 -10.33
N PHE A 84 17.03 -1.56 -9.16
CA PHE A 84 15.94 -1.88 -8.24
C PHE A 84 15.28 -0.61 -7.67
N ASN A 85 16.07 0.41 -7.34
CA ASN A 85 15.55 1.72 -6.94
C ASN A 85 14.69 2.35 -8.03
N GLU A 86 15.15 2.33 -9.28
CA GLU A 86 14.40 2.86 -10.42
C GLU A 86 13.07 2.13 -10.61
N ARG A 87 13.07 0.81 -10.51
CA ARG A 87 11.85 -0.01 -10.57
C ARG A 87 10.85 0.33 -9.46
N VAL A 88 11.32 0.49 -8.23
CA VAL A 88 10.46 0.89 -7.09
C VAL A 88 9.88 2.28 -7.33
N ARG A 89 10.69 3.22 -7.81
CA ARG A 89 10.23 4.58 -8.15
C ARG A 89 9.21 4.57 -9.27
N ALA A 90 9.45 3.78 -10.33
CA ALA A 90 8.51 3.63 -11.44
C ALA A 90 7.15 3.08 -10.97
N VAL A 91 7.13 2.11 -10.05
CA VAL A 91 5.88 1.61 -9.45
C VAL A 91 5.17 2.69 -8.64
N ILE A 92 5.88 3.46 -7.81
CA ILE A 92 5.31 4.56 -7.03
C ILE A 92 4.67 5.61 -7.94
N GLU A 93 5.33 5.97 -9.03
CA GLU A 93 4.81 6.94 -10.00
C GLU A 93 3.62 6.36 -10.78
N LYS A 94 3.73 5.13 -11.28
CA LYS A 94 2.63 4.49 -12.01
C LYS A 94 1.37 4.33 -11.17
N SER A 95 1.51 4.04 -9.87
CA SER A 95 0.35 3.97 -8.97
C SER A 95 -0.36 5.33 -8.82
N ARG A 96 0.36 6.44 -8.99
CA ARG A 96 -0.21 7.80 -9.02
C ARG A 96 -1.00 8.10 -10.29
N ASP A 97 -0.58 7.56 -11.43
CA ASP A 97 -1.20 7.83 -12.73
C ASP A 97 -2.56 7.13 -12.91
N HIS A 98 -2.78 5.99 -12.24
CA HIS A 98 -4.04 5.24 -12.32
C HIS A 98 -5.22 5.93 -11.61
N LYS A 99 -4.99 7.08 -10.99
CA LYS A 99 -6.01 7.79 -10.22
C LYS A 99 -6.79 8.73 -11.12
N PRO A 100 -8.12 8.79 -10.97
CA PRO A 100 -8.89 9.81 -11.65
C PRO A 100 -8.40 11.17 -11.18
N LYS A 101 -7.66 11.88 -12.05
CA LYS A 101 -7.30 13.28 -11.81
C LYS A 101 -8.61 14.05 -11.70
N LYS A 102 -9.01 14.41 -10.48
CA LYS A 102 -10.10 15.37 -10.31
C LYS A 102 -9.72 16.62 -11.11
N VAL A 103 -10.58 17.00 -12.04
CA VAL A 103 -10.38 18.22 -12.84
C VAL A 103 -10.10 19.36 -11.86
N GLY A 104 -8.91 19.96 -11.95
CA GLY A 104 -8.46 21.04 -11.06
C GLY A 104 -7.58 20.64 -9.86
N SER A 105 -7.33 19.34 -9.61
CA SER A 105 -6.38 18.93 -8.58
C SER A 105 -4.98 18.76 -9.18
N ILE A 106 -4.09 19.69 -8.86
CA ILE A 106 -2.66 19.66 -9.24
C ILE A 106 -1.83 18.90 -8.18
N THR A 107 -2.46 18.31 -7.18
CA THR A 107 -1.76 17.73 -6.04
C THR A 107 -1.28 16.31 -6.39
N VAL A 108 0.04 16.17 -6.53
CA VAL A 108 0.70 14.88 -6.59
C VAL A 108 0.66 14.26 -5.18
N PRO A 109 0.21 13.01 -5.01
CA PRO A 109 0.22 12.34 -3.72
C PRO A 109 1.61 12.36 -3.09
N HIS A 110 1.66 12.76 -1.81
CA HIS A 110 2.91 12.74 -1.08
C HIS A 110 3.29 11.33 -0.67
N LEU A 111 4.58 11.00 -0.77
CA LEU A 111 5.14 9.76 -0.25
C LEU A 111 5.62 9.98 1.19
N TYR A 112 5.23 9.07 2.08
CA TYR A 112 5.72 8.98 3.45
C TYR A 112 6.41 7.64 3.64
N VAL A 113 7.64 7.66 4.15
CA VAL A 113 8.34 6.43 4.56
C VAL A 113 8.02 6.15 6.01
N VAL A 114 7.58 4.93 6.29
CA VAL A 114 7.19 4.44 7.62
C VAL A 114 8.00 3.20 7.96
N ARG A 115 8.63 3.19 9.12
CA ARG A 115 9.31 2.00 9.65
C ARG A 115 8.39 1.24 10.60
N GLY A 116 8.42 -0.08 10.55
CA GLY A 116 7.63 -0.94 11.43
C GLY A 116 7.95 -0.79 12.93
N ASP A 117 9.15 -0.34 13.26
CA ASP A 117 9.63 -0.01 14.61
C ASP A 117 9.73 1.51 14.87
N GLY A 118 9.32 2.32 13.91
CA GLY A 118 9.45 3.78 13.95
C GLY A 118 8.40 4.48 14.82
N GLU A 119 8.23 5.77 14.57
CA GLU A 119 7.33 6.65 15.33
C GLU A 119 5.89 6.12 15.35
N PRO A 120 5.26 5.97 16.54
CA PRO A 120 3.93 5.37 16.68
C PRO A 120 2.83 6.13 15.93
N SER A 121 2.85 7.46 15.94
CA SER A 121 1.84 8.29 15.27
C SER A 121 1.82 8.08 13.75
N LEU A 122 3.00 8.01 13.14
CA LEU A 122 3.13 7.77 11.70
C LEU A 122 2.72 6.34 11.32
N ARG A 123 3.06 5.36 12.17
CA ARG A 123 2.63 3.96 11.97
C ARG A 123 1.11 3.82 12.08
N LEU A 124 0.52 4.40 13.12
CA LEU A 124 -0.93 4.40 13.30
C LEU A 124 -1.64 5.05 12.11
N TRP A 125 -1.12 6.18 11.63
CA TRP A 125 -1.69 6.83 10.46
C TRP A 125 -1.65 5.94 9.22
N ALA A 126 -0.53 5.29 8.92
CA ALA A 126 -0.46 4.33 7.82
C ALA A 126 -1.41 3.13 8.02
N GLN A 127 -1.54 2.65 9.25
CA GLN A 127 -2.43 1.53 9.59
C GLN A 127 -3.91 1.88 9.46
N THR A 128 -4.32 3.14 9.62
CA THR A 128 -5.72 3.55 9.37
C THR A 128 -6.17 3.33 7.93
N MET A 129 -5.23 3.18 6.99
CA MET A 129 -5.52 2.83 5.60
C MET A 129 -5.82 1.35 5.40
N LEU A 130 -5.51 0.51 6.40
CA LEU A 130 -5.73 -0.94 6.37
C LEU A 130 -7.15 -1.26 6.84
N VAL A 131 -8.11 -1.00 5.97
CA VAL A 131 -9.56 -1.06 6.29
C VAL A 131 -10.07 -2.46 6.60
N GLU A 132 -9.29 -3.51 6.37
CA GLU A 132 -9.65 -4.88 6.75
C GLU A 132 -9.32 -5.21 8.20
N ASP A 133 -8.49 -4.41 8.85
CA ASP A 133 -8.15 -4.59 10.25
C ASP A 133 -9.31 -4.17 11.17
N ARG A 134 -9.39 -4.88 12.30
CA ARG A 134 -10.25 -4.45 13.40
C ARG A 134 -9.57 -3.34 14.17
N THR A 135 -10.31 -2.27 14.47
CA THR A 135 -9.88 -1.22 15.40
C THR A 135 -10.78 -1.22 16.62
N ASP A 136 -10.36 -0.53 17.70
CA ASP A 136 -11.17 -0.42 18.93
C ASP A 136 -12.53 0.24 18.71
N GLN A 137 -12.65 1.04 17.63
CA GLN A 137 -13.87 1.79 17.30
C GLN A 137 -14.64 1.22 16.10
N ALA A 138 -14.07 0.29 15.35
CA ALA A 138 -14.69 -0.26 14.16
C ALA A 138 -14.41 -1.76 13.99
N VAL A 139 -15.38 -2.47 13.45
CA VAL A 139 -15.22 -3.87 13.06
C VAL A 139 -14.32 -3.96 11.81
N SER A 140 -13.62 -5.08 11.64
CA SER A 140 -12.88 -5.32 10.40
C SER A 140 -13.81 -5.35 9.19
N LEU A 141 -13.30 -5.05 8.00
CA LEU A 141 -14.07 -5.14 6.75
C LEU A 141 -14.73 -6.51 6.60
N ARG A 142 -14.04 -7.59 6.94
CA ARG A 142 -14.57 -8.96 6.89
C ARG A 142 -15.78 -9.16 7.81
N GLN A 143 -15.70 -8.63 9.04
CA GLN A 143 -16.82 -8.68 10.00
C GLN A 143 -17.99 -7.83 9.52
N PHE A 144 -17.72 -6.63 9.00
CA PHE A 144 -18.73 -5.76 8.42
C PHE A 144 -19.46 -6.39 7.23
N LEU A 145 -18.71 -7.02 6.30
CA LEU A 145 -19.31 -7.74 5.18
C LEU A 145 -20.15 -8.95 5.63
N GLY A 146 -19.72 -9.64 6.70
CA GLY A 146 -20.53 -10.70 7.33
C GLY A 146 -21.86 -10.17 7.86
N GLN A 147 -21.84 -9.08 8.59
CA GLN A 147 -23.05 -8.41 9.11
C GLN A 147 -23.97 -7.91 7.97
N LEU A 148 -23.38 -7.39 6.89
CA LEU A 148 -24.17 -6.99 5.72
C LEU A 148 -24.86 -8.18 5.06
N LYS A 149 -24.16 -9.31 4.88
CA LYS A 149 -24.76 -10.53 4.32
C LYS A 149 -25.95 -11.00 5.15
N GLU A 150 -25.84 -11.03 6.46
CA GLU A 150 -26.92 -11.40 7.36
C GLU A 150 -28.13 -10.45 7.24
N LYS A 151 -27.87 -9.13 7.20
CA LYS A 151 -28.93 -8.13 7.03
C LYS A 151 -29.61 -8.22 5.67
N VAL A 152 -28.83 -8.39 4.60
CA VAL A 152 -29.40 -8.55 3.24
C VAL A 152 -30.23 -9.83 3.16
N PHE A 153 -29.76 -10.93 3.72
CA PHE A 153 -30.50 -12.18 3.78
C PHE A 153 -31.82 -12.02 4.56
N PHE A 154 -31.77 -11.35 5.72
CA PHE A 154 -32.96 -11.05 6.53
C PHE A 154 -33.98 -10.21 5.77
N LEU A 155 -33.56 -9.16 5.06
CA LEU A 155 -34.42 -8.30 4.24
C LEU A 155 -35.02 -9.06 3.04
N SER A 156 -34.27 -10.02 2.49
CA SER A 156 -34.76 -10.87 1.39
C SER A 156 -35.89 -11.83 1.83
N ILE A 157 -35.86 -12.24 3.11
CA ILE A 157 -36.90 -13.11 3.68
C ILE A 157 -38.12 -12.30 4.17
N HIS A 158 -37.91 -11.01 4.50
CA HIS A 158 -38.97 -10.13 5.05
C HIS A 158 -39.14 -8.86 4.17
N PRO A 159 -39.74 -8.97 2.98
CA PRO A 159 -39.84 -7.86 2.02
C PRO A 159 -40.64 -6.64 2.50
N ASN A 160 -41.39 -6.76 3.59
CA ASN A 160 -42.23 -5.67 4.11
C ASN A 160 -41.50 -4.65 5.02
N LEU A 161 -40.17 -4.78 5.23
CA LEU A 161 -39.38 -3.87 6.06
C LEU A 161 -38.58 -2.83 5.24
N GLN A 162 -38.92 -2.56 4.00
CA GLN A 162 -38.18 -1.64 3.09
C GLN A 162 -38.26 -0.15 3.45
N GLY A 163 -38.55 0.22 4.68
CA GLY A 163 -38.80 1.60 5.13
C GLY A 163 -37.63 2.37 5.75
N TYR A 164 -36.37 1.87 5.79
CA TYR A 164 -35.26 2.56 6.48
C TYR A 164 -34.03 2.77 5.62
N SER A 165 -33.81 4.06 5.33
CA SER A 165 -32.54 4.78 5.13
C SER A 165 -31.60 4.33 4.01
N ARG A 166 -31.67 5.08 2.91
CA ARG A 166 -30.57 5.19 1.92
C ARG A 166 -29.46 6.08 2.48
N SER A 167 -28.41 5.48 3.03
CA SER A 167 -27.13 6.15 3.18
C SER A 167 -26.16 5.59 2.12
N PRO A 168 -25.50 6.42 1.31
CA PRO A 168 -24.55 5.93 0.32
C PRO A 168 -23.32 5.39 1.00
N VAL A 169 -23.02 4.11 0.79
CA VAL A 169 -21.76 3.47 1.21
C VAL A 169 -20.70 3.87 0.19
N TYR A 170 -19.80 4.76 0.59
CA TYR A 170 -18.61 5.06 -0.19
C TYR A 170 -17.55 3.98 0.06
N CYS A 171 -17.34 3.10 -0.92
CA CYS A 171 -16.18 2.19 -0.93
C CYS A 171 -14.95 2.96 -1.39
N TYR A 172 -14.04 3.28 -0.47
CA TYR A 172 -12.70 3.72 -0.81
C TYR A 172 -11.86 2.49 -1.19
N ARG A 173 -11.29 2.52 -2.40
CA ARG A 173 -10.39 1.47 -2.87
C ARG A 173 -8.97 1.88 -2.57
N SER A 174 -8.43 1.38 -1.46
CA SER A 174 -7.00 1.47 -1.15
C SER A 174 -6.30 0.18 -1.59
N THR A 175 -5.04 0.25 -1.94
CA THR A 175 -4.27 -0.86 -2.50
C THR A 175 -2.92 -0.98 -1.78
N ILE A 176 -2.54 -2.20 -1.38
CA ILE A 176 -1.20 -2.50 -0.87
C ILE A 176 -0.43 -3.27 -1.95
N HIS A 177 0.79 -2.80 -2.24
CA HIS A 177 1.73 -3.49 -3.12
C HIS A 177 2.95 -3.98 -2.33
N ARG A 178 3.31 -5.24 -2.51
CA ARG A 178 4.44 -5.87 -1.82
C ARG A 178 5.70 -5.88 -2.68
N TYR A 179 6.80 -5.45 -2.11
CA TYR A 179 8.14 -5.55 -2.69
C TYR A 179 8.94 -6.65 -1.99
N HIS A 180 9.41 -7.64 -2.73
CA HIS A 180 10.34 -8.65 -2.27
C HIS A 180 11.64 -8.54 -3.07
N GLY A 181 12.73 -8.35 -2.38
CA GLY A 181 14.05 -8.58 -2.96
C GLY A 181 14.29 -10.09 -3.00
N ASN A 182 14.36 -10.69 -4.19
CA ASN A 182 14.91 -12.04 -4.33
C ASN A 182 16.43 -11.92 -4.32
N ILE A 183 17.04 -12.40 -3.24
CA ILE A 183 18.47 -12.66 -3.22
C ILE A 183 18.64 -14.09 -3.75
N THR A 184 19.07 -14.20 -5.00
CA THR A 184 19.65 -15.47 -5.49
C THR A 184 21.09 -15.49 -4.99
N ILE A 185 21.38 -16.36 -4.04
CA ILE A 185 22.75 -16.68 -3.64
C ILE A 185 23.17 -17.83 -4.55
N ASP A 186 24.03 -17.53 -5.52
CA ASP A 186 24.84 -18.53 -6.21
C ASP A 186 26.05 -18.89 -5.37
#